data_7bde0e2b6136064bf12b515c508249d0
#
_entry.id   7bde0e2b6136064bf12b515c508249d0
#
_cell.length_a   1.000
_cell.length_b   1.000
_cell.length_c   1.000
_cell.angle_alpha   90.00
_cell.angle_beta   90.00
_cell.angle_gamma   90.00
#
_symmetry.space_group_name_H-M   'P 1'
#
loop_
_entity.id
_entity.type
_entity.pdbx_description
1 polymer ?
#
loop_
_entity_poly.entity_id
_entity_poly.type
_entity_poly.pdbx_seq_one_letter_code
_entity_poly.pdbx_strand_id
1 'polypeptide(L)'
;MFEYCNEYERKISDCGGLDLTVCEIGPSGTLAFNEPGSLSTSHCRLVLLSAEVRHTIQTSYKCDECPTTAITLGMSNILASTRVMCMAWGENRSKVAYEAIEGPVTDTVPASFLQLHNHARVALDLSAADDLTRISYPWKVTSCEWTNKQIRRAIVWLCGQTGKPILKLTNKDYTDWGLGELVALYGSAYNVNIQVFNELQHTITGWPGGKPNADDTSRPERATPYPKRVIIFSPHPDDDVISMGGTFKRLVDQGHDVHVAYETSGNIAVGDEDMMR
;
A
#
# COMPACT_ATOMS: atom_id res chain seq x y z
N MET A 1 34.73 11.33 21.92
CA MET A 1 33.44 11.21 21.26
C MET A 1 32.25 11.52 22.19
N PHE A 2 32.18 10.90 23.38
CA PHE A 2 31.12 11.16 24.37
C PHE A 2 31.09 12.63 24.84
N GLU A 3 32.23 13.22 25.15
CA GLU A 3 32.34 14.64 25.51
C GLU A 3 31.83 15.56 24.39
N TYR A 4 32.13 15.22 23.13
CA TYR A 4 31.65 15.97 21.97
C TYR A 4 30.13 15.97 21.85
N CYS A 5 29.48 14.81 22.05
CA CYS A 5 28.01 14.71 22.02
C CYS A 5 27.38 15.57 23.13
N ASN A 6 27.94 15.50 24.37
CA ASN A 6 27.46 16.31 25.49
C ASN A 6 27.65 17.81 25.26
N GLU A 7 28.77 18.19 24.66
CA GLU A 7 29.04 19.59 24.30
C GLU A 7 28.06 20.08 23.23
N TYR A 8 27.77 19.22 22.26
CA TYR A 8 26.79 19.54 21.20
C TYR A 8 25.37 19.76 21.76
N GLU A 9 24.91 18.90 22.64
CA GLU A 9 23.62 19.08 23.31
C GLU A 9 23.59 20.33 24.17
N ARG A 10 24.67 20.63 24.88
CA ARG A 10 24.77 21.86 25.65
C ARG A 10 24.69 23.11 24.77
N LYS A 11 25.37 23.13 23.63
CA LYS A 11 25.23 24.24 22.66
C LYS A 11 23.79 24.43 22.17
N ILE A 12 23.06 23.32 21.87
CA ILE A 12 21.66 23.40 21.53
C ILE A 12 20.84 24.02 22.68
N SER A 13 21.07 23.56 23.91
CA SER A 13 20.35 24.08 25.08
C SER A 13 20.68 25.55 25.34
N ASP A 14 21.96 25.95 25.22
CA ASP A 14 22.40 27.35 25.42
C ASP A 14 21.79 28.31 24.37
N CYS A 15 21.47 27.79 23.19
CA CYS A 15 20.74 28.54 22.15
C CYS A 15 19.19 28.58 22.37
N GLY A 16 18.69 27.97 23.43
CA GLY A 16 17.25 27.91 23.72
C GLY A 16 16.52 26.66 23.18
N GLY A 17 17.28 25.66 22.74
CA GLY A 17 16.74 24.41 22.17
C GLY A 17 16.58 24.44 20.64
N LEU A 18 15.76 23.55 20.11
CA LEU A 18 15.44 23.45 18.68
C LEU A 18 14.01 23.94 18.42
N ASP A 19 13.87 24.96 17.59
CA ASP A 19 12.55 25.47 17.17
C ASP A 19 11.86 24.53 16.19
N LEU A 20 12.64 23.91 15.29
CA LEU A 20 12.16 23.01 14.28
C LEU A 20 13.17 21.92 14.01
N THR A 21 12.73 20.68 14.09
CA THR A 21 13.46 19.52 13.56
C THR A 21 12.79 19.03 12.28
N VAL A 22 13.57 18.84 11.22
CA VAL A 22 13.13 18.23 9.97
C VAL A 22 13.83 16.88 9.84
N CYS A 23 13.07 15.82 9.65
CA CYS A 23 13.60 14.46 9.56
C CYS A 23 12.80 13.62 8.55
N GLU A 24 13.37 12.48 8.18
CA GLU A 24 12.73 11.47 7.33
C GLU A 24 12.49 10.20 8.14
N ILE A 25 11.38 9.49 7.82
CA ILE A 25 11.14 8.14 8.33
C ILE A 25 11.92 7.15 7.47
N GLY A 26 12.91 6.51 8.05
CA GLY A 26 13.68 5.46 7.39
C GLY A 26 12.88 4.14 7.26
N PRO A 27 13.45 3.14 6.55
CA PRO A 27 12.76 1.86 6.24
C PRO A 27 12.20 1.13 7.45
N SER A 28 12.93 1.15 8.57
CA SER A 28 12.56 0.47 9.82
C SER A 28 11.92 1.43 10.84
N GLY A 29 11.36 2.55 10.41
CA GLY A 29 10.81 3.57 11.31
C GLY A 29 11.86 4.39 12.03
N THR A 30 13.08 4.45 11.50
CA THR A 30 14.18 5.24 12.04
C THR A 30 13.92 6.74 11.88
N LEU A 31 14.36 7.53 12.85
CA LEU A 31 14.50 8.99 12.75
C LEU A 31 15.97 9.36 12.92
N ALA A 32 16.58 10.02 11.94
CA ALA A 32 18.02 10.14 11.83
C ALA A 32 18.65 8.73 11.91
N PHE A 33 19.64 8.49 12.78
CA PHE A 33 20.16 7.15 13.04
C PHE A 33 19.64 6.55 14.37
N ASN A 34 18.46 6.95 14.81
CA ASN A 34 17.77 6.26 15.90
C ASN A 34 17.04 5.05 15.32
N GLU A 35 17.76 3.93 15.24
CA GLU A 35 17.25 2.65 14.75
C GLU A 35 16.37 1.95 15.80
N PRO A 36 15.61 0.88 15.43
CA PRO A 36 14.86 0.06 16.37
C PRO A 36 15.63 -0.29 17.64
N GLY A 37 14.98 -0.13 18.79
CA GLY A 37 15.59 -0.23 20.13
C GLY A 37 16.12 1.11 20.69
N SER A 38 16.01 2.22 19.94
CA SER A 38 16.31 3.54 20.48
C SER A 38 15.19 4.03 21.37
N LEU A 39 15.50 4.33 22.63
CA LEU A 39 14.51 4.81 23.59
C LEU A 39 14.14 6.28 23.33
N SER A 40 12.94 6.69 23.73
CA SER A 40 12.49 8.09 23.67
C SER A 40 13.39 9.04 24.46
N THR A 41 14.10 8.51 25.46
CA THR A 41 15.06 9.25 26.32
C THR A 41 16.50 9.24 25.79
N SER A 42 16.76 8.63 24.62
CA SER A 42 18.11 8.57 24.05
C SER A 42 18.63 9.96 23.73
N HIS A 43 19.85 10.25 24.14
CA HIS A 43 20.59 11.47 23.90
C HIS A 43 21.46 11.39 22.64
N CYS A 44 22.11 12.53 22.30
CA CYS A 44 23.11 12.56 21.24
C CYS A 44 24.23 11.55 21.53
N ARG A 45 24.52 10.69 20.57
CA ARG A 45 25.46 9.57 20.79
C ARG A 45 26.07 9.04 19.50
N LEU A 46 27.17 8.31 19.67
CA LEU A 46 27.69 7.43 18.64
C LEU A 46 26.81 6.18 18.57
N VAL A 47 26.43 5.78 17.37
CA VAL A 47 25.66 4.56 17.09
C VAL A 47 26.38 3.67 16.08
N LEU A 48 26.16 2.38 16.16
CA LEU A 48 26.53 1.42 15.12
C LEU A 48 25.39 1.37 14.11
N LEU A 49 25.71 1.49 12.83
CA LEU A 49 24.71 1.42 11.75
C LEU A 49 24.41 -0.03 11.38
N SER A 50 23.14 -0.39 11.29
CA SER A 50 22.70 -1.69 10.80
C SER A 50 23.11 -1.94 9.34
N ALA A 51 23.08 -3.19 8.91
CA ALA A 51 23.37 -3.55 7.52
C ALA A 51 22.39 -2.88 6.55
N GLU A 52 21.11 -2.75 6.94
CA GLU A 52 20.05 -2.12 6.15
C GLU A 52 20.33 -0.62 5.94
N VAL A 53 20.65 0.10 7.01
CA VAL A 53 20.98 1.53 6.93
C VAL A 53 22.22 1.76 6.09
N ARG A 54 23.27 0.95 6.28
CA ARG A 54 24.48 1.03 5.46
C ARG A 54 24.21 0.76 3.98
N HIS A 55 23.39 -0.24 3.66
CA HIS A 55 22.98 -0.52 2.29
C HIS A 55 22.22 0.66 1.66
N THR A 56 21.31 1.26 2.42
CA THR A 56 20.56 2.45 1.98
C THR A 56 21.50 3.63 1.69
N ILE A 57 22.48 3.87 2.57
CA ILE A 57 23.49 4.93 2.38
C ILE A 57 24.31 4.64 1.11
N GLN A 58 24.82 3.42 0.96
CA GLN A 58 25.64 3.03 -0.22
C GLN A 58 24.86 3.24 -1.51
N THR A 59 23.60 2.83 -1.55
CA THR A 59 22.75 2.96 -2.74
C THR A 59 22.42 4.43 -3.05
N SER A 60 22.09 5.22 -2.03
CA SER A 60 21.68 6.62 -2.20
C SER A 60 22.85 7.53 -2.58
N TYR A 61 24.01 7.32 -1.98
CA TYR A 61 25.19 8.17 -2.20
C TYR A 61 26.21 7.55 -3.15
N LYS A 62 25.96 6.32 -3.65
CA LYS A 62 26.86 5.60 -4.59
C LYS A 62 28.29 5.53 -4.08
N CYS A 63 28.48 5.29 -2.78
CA CYS A 63 29.80 5.19 -2.16
C CYS A 63 30.25 3.72 -2.07
N ASP A 64 31.51 3.46 -2.36
CA ASP A 64 32.12 2.12 -2.32
C ASP A 64 32.27 1.63 -0.87
N GLU A 65 32.59 2.53 0.06
CA GLU A 65 32.70 2.24 1.48
C GLU A 65 31.70 3.06 2.28
N CYS A 66 30.92 2.38 3.13
CA CYS A 66 30.01 3.03 4.06
C CYS A 66 30.56 2.96 5.47
N PRO A 67 30.52 4.08 6.25
CA PRO A 67 30.90 4.06 7.64
C PRO A 67 30.05 3.08 8.44
N THR A 68 30.66 2.39 9.39
CA THR A 68 29.99 1.45 10.29
C THR A 68 29.35 2.15 11.50
N THR A 69 29.73 3.39 11.75
CA THR A 69 29.27 4.20 12.89
C THR A 69 28.86 5.59 12.44
N ALA A 70 27.94 6.19 13.17
CA ALA A 70 27.53 7.58 12.98
C ALA A 70 27.27 8.27 14.33
N ILE A 71 27.33 9.60 14.36
CA ILE A 71 26.80 10.39 15.46
C ILE A 71 25.39 10.81 15.10
N THR A 72 24.45 10.65 16.03
CA THR A 72 23.06 11.04 15.84
C THR A 72 22.55 11.88 17.00
N LEU A 73 21.68 12.85 16.70
CA LEU A 73 20.80 13.41 17.73
C LEU A 73 19.94 12.29 18.27
N GLY A 74 19.77 12.26 19.60
CA GLY A 74 18.90 11.28 20.23
C GLY A 74 17.41 11.61 20.08
N MET A 75 16.57 10.63 20.36
CA MET A 75 15.12 10.82 20.34
C MET A 75 14.67 11.92 21.30
N SER A 76 15.32 12.04 22.49
CA SER A 76 15.02 13.11 23.46
C SER A 76 15.19 14.51 22.87
N ASN A 77 16.23 14.73 22.06
CA ASN A 77 16.47 16.01 21.42
C ASN A 77 15.44 16.32 20.34
N ILE A 78 15.06 15.31 19.55
CA ILE A 78 14.01 15.45 18.51
C ILE A 78 12.66 15.77 19.17
N LEU A 79 12.30 15.03 20.21
CA LEU A 79 11.04 15.20 20.91
C LEU A 79 10.97 16.49 21.76
N ALA A 80 12.12 17.05 22.14
CA ALA A 80 12.19 18.34 22.84
C ALA A 80 12.09 19.55 21.90
N SER A 81 12.11 19.36 20.59
CA SER A 81 11.95 20.44 19.61
C SER A 81 10.58 21.10 19.75
N THR A 82 10.47 22.40 19.50
CA THR A 82 9.16 23.09 19.52
C THR A 82 8.22 22.53 18.46
N ARG A 83 8.76 22.18 17.29
CA ARG A 83 8.03 21.57 16.16
C ARG A 83 8.86 20.49 15.49
N VAL A 84 8.20 19.44 15.03
CA VAL A 84 8.83 18.40 14.21
C VAL A 84 8.11 18.30 12.88
N MET A 85 8.85 18.33 11.78
CA MET A 85 8.38 18.01 10.45
C MET A 85 9.04 16.70 10.03
N CYS A 86 8.24 15.65 9.90
CA CYS A 86 8.71 14.36 9.44
C CYS A 86 8.20 14.07 8.03
N MET A 87 8.98 13.38 7.21
CA MET A 87 8.64 13.11 5.82
C MET A 87 8.85 11.64 5.49
N ALA A 88 8.03 11.10 4.58
CA ALA A 88 8.27 9.80 3.97
C ALA A 88 7.68 9.75 2.56
N TRP A 89 8.39 9.09 1.63
CA TRP A 89 8.07 9.04 0.22
C TRP A 89 8.16 7.62 -0.33
N GLY A 90 7.23 7.29 -1.23
CA GLY A 90 7.22 6.03 -1.97
C GLY A 90 6.53 4.88 -1.25
N GLU A 91 6.09 3.91 -2.04
CA GLU A 91 5.31 2.75 -1.59
C GLU A 91 6.04 1.90 -0.52
N ASN A 92 7.35 1.80 -0.62
CA ASN A 92 8.17 1.07 0.35
C ASN A 92 8.21 1.69 1.77
N ARG A 93 7.60 2.88 1.94
CA ARG A 93 7.41 3.53 3.24
C ARG A 93 5.99 3.39 3.78
N SER A 94 5.04 2.85 3.01
CA SER A 94 3.63 2.82 3.37
C SER A 94 3.39 2.11 4.70
N LYS A 95 3.90 0.90 4.83
CA LYS A 95 3.75 0.10 6.04
C LYS A 95 4.35 0.79 7.27
N VAL A 96 5.58 1.28 7.16
CA VAL A 96 6.26 1.91 8.29
C VAL A 96 5.66 3.28 8.63
N ALA A 97 5.12 4.01 7.66
CA ALA A 97 4.37 5.24 7.91
C ALA A 97 3.07 4.93 8.69
N TYR A 98 2.35 3.87 8.33
CA TYR A 98 1.21 3.40 9.10
C TYR A 98 1.60 3.03 10.53
N GLU A 99 2.65 2.21 10.72
CA GLU A 99 3.14 1.81 12.04
C GLU A 99 3.58 3.02 12.89
N ALA A 100 4.21 4.03 12.28
CA ALA A 100 4.65 5.24 12.96
C ALA A 100 3.50 6.17 13.37
N ILE A 101 2.42 6.25 12.58
CA ILE A 101 1.34 7.23 12.76
C ILE A 101 0.13 6.63 13.49
N GLU A 102 -0.25 5.40 13.15
CA GLU A 102 -1.46 4.75 13.65
C GLU A 102 -1.17 3.49 14.48
N GLY A 103 0.07 2.99 14.44
CA GLY A 103 0.51 1.84 15.24
C GLY A 103 0.76 2.18 16.71
N PRO A 104 1.10 1.19 17.53
CA PRO A 104 1.46 1.42 18.94
C PRO A 104 2.77 2.22 19.04
N VAL A 105 2.85 3.07 20.07
CA VAL A 105 4.09 3.78 20.40
C VAL A 105 5.09 2.80 20.99
N THR A 106 6.19 2.57 20.28
CA THR A 106 7.20 1.55 20.64
C THR A 106 8.59 1.94 20.16
N ASP A 107 9.61 1.46 20.84
CA ASP A 107 11.02 1.61 20.45
C ASP A 107 11.41 0.75 19.24
N THR A 108 10.61 -0.25 18.88
CA THR A 108 10.81 -1.03 17.64
C THR A 108 10.50 -0.21 16.38
N VAL A 109 9.74 0.87 16.53
CA VAL A 109 9.45 1.87 15.48
C VAL A 109 9.69 3.26 16.08
N PRO A 110 10.93 3.76 16.14
CA PRO A 110 11.24 5.02 16.83
C PRO A 110 10.42 6.23 16.35
N ALA A 111 10.04 6.27 15.07
CA ALA A 111 9.15 7.29 14.53
C ALA A 111 7.78 7.33 15.21
N SER A 112 7.32 6.23 15.84
CA SER A 112 6.06 6.17 16.58
C SER A 112 6.06 7.10 17.81
N PHE A 113 7.21 7.43 18.37
CA PHE A 113 7.31 8.41 19.45
C PHE A 113 6.81 9.81 19.05
N LEU A 114 6.77 10.14 17.76
CA LEU A 114 6.21 11.41 17.29
C LEU A 114 4.71 11.55 17.61
N GLN A 115 3.99 10.45 17.85
CA GLN A 115 2.61 10.48 18.32
C GLN A 115 2.47 11.17 19.69
N LEU A 116 3.53 11.20 20.49
CA LEU A 116 3.58 11.86 21.80
C LEU A 116 3.94 13.35 21.70
N HIS A 117 4.32 13.83 20.52
CA HIS A 117 4.77 15.19 20.32
C HIS A 117 3.60 16.12 19.94
N ASN A 118 3.39 17.21 20.68
CA ASN A 118 2.23 18.09 20.51
C ASN A 118 2.17 18.81 19.16
N HIS A 119 3.32 19.02 18.52
CA HIS A 119 3.44 19.79 17.27
C HIS A 119 4.23 19.04 16.19
N ALA A 120 4.12 17.70 16.16
CA ALA A 120 4.62 16.91 15.04
C ALA A 120 3.69 17.01 13.84
N ARG A 121 4.30 17.10 12.66
CA ARG A 121 3.61 16.99 11.36
C ARG A 121 4.33 15.98 10.51
N VAL A 122 3.57 15.13 9.84
CA VAL A 122 4.11 14.15 8.90
C VAL A 122 3.61 14.50 7.51
N ALA A 123 4.53 14.70 6.57
CA ALA A 123 4.24 14.90 5.16
C ALA A 123 4.54 13.61 4.39
N LEU A 124 3.54 13.11 3.69
CA LEU A 124 3.61 11.87 2.91
C LEU A 124 3.16 12.15 1.48
N ASP A 125 3.74 11.45 0.52
CA ASP A 125 3.09 11.30 -0.77
C ASP A 125 1.97 10.25 -0.69
N LEU A 126 1.16 10.14 -1.74
CA LEU A 126 0.04 9.20 -1.76
C LEU A 126 0.49 7.74 -1.62
N SER A 127 1.64 7.41 -2.18
CA SER A 127 2.20 6.05 -2.14
C SER A 127 2.65 5.67 -0.72
N ALA A 128 3.32 6.59 -0.01
CA ALA A 128 3.71 6.38 1.38
C ALA A 128 2.52 6.41 2.36
N ALA A 129 1.40 7.01 1.96
CA ALA A 129 0.19 7.10 2.77
C ALA A 129 -0.80 5.95 2.54
N ASP A 130 -0.56 5.04 1.59
CA ASP A 130 -1.57 4.09 1.09
C ASP A 130 -2.13 3.16 2.18
N ASP A 131 -1.32 2.75 3.15
CA ASP A 131 -1.75 1.90 4.27
C ASP A 131 -2.48 2.67 5.39
N LEU A 132 -2.43 4.00 5.42
CA LEU A 132 -3.14 4.77 6.44
C LEU A 132 -4.65 4.52 6.36
N THR A 133 -5.29 4.38 7.52
CA THR A 133 -6.73 4.11 7.61
C THR A 133 -7.56 5.13 6.84
N ARG A 134 -7.19 6.41 6.89
CA ARG A 134 -7.89 7.46 6.12
C ARG A 134 -7.80 7.32 4.61
N ILE A 135 -6.81 6.59 4.10
CA ILE A 135 -6.64 6.32 2.66
C ILE A 135 -7.24 4.95 2.30
N SER A 136 -6.92 3.91 3.09
CA SER A 136 -7.36 2.54 2.82
C SER A 136 -8.84 2.32 3.17
N TYR A 137 -9.30 2.92 4.28
CA TYR A 137 -10.65 2.72 4.83
C TYR A 137 -11.24 4.04 5.32
N PRO A 138 -11.39 5.07 4.42
CA PRO A 138 -11.78 6.42 4.84
C PRO A 138 -13.09 6.47 5.61
N TRP A 139 -14.05 5.63 5.27
CA TRP A 139 -15.35 5.53 5.95
C TRP A 139 -15.27 5.17 7.44
N LYS A 140 -14.10 4.69 7.93
CA LYS A 140 -13.90 4.40 9.35
C LYS A 140 -13.54 5.63 10.17
N VAL A 141 -13.00 6.67 9.56
CA VAL A 141 -12.38 7.81 10.27
C VAL A 141 -12.88 9.17 9.81
N THR A 142 -13.57 9.25 8.68
CA THR A 142 -14.09 10.51 8.12
C THR A 142 -15.30 10.25 7.23
N SER A 143 -16.10 11.27 6.94
CA SER A 143 -17.03 11.22 5.82
C SER A 143 -16.25 11.04 4.52
N CYS A 144 -16.75 10.22 3.61
CA CYS A 144 -16.10 9.98 2.32
C CYS A 144 -17.09 10.15 1.18
N GLU A 145 -16.58 10.52 0.02
CA GLU A 145 -17.35 10.51 -1.21
C GLU A 145 -17.51 9.06 -1.71
N TRP A 146 -18.75 8.59 -1.83
CA TRP A 146 -19.08 7.23 -2.25
C TRP A 146 -19.00 7.07 -3.77
N THR A 147 -17.78 7.06 -4.31
CA THR A 147 -17.53 6.66 -5.70
C THR A 147 -17.67 5.13 -5.83
N ASN A 148 -17.92 4.63 -7.05
CA ASN A 148 -17.99 3.19 -7.31
C ASN A 148 -16.74 2.45 -6.81
N LYS A 149 -15.56 3.06 -6.92
CA LYS A 149 -14.30 2.50 -6.41
C LYS A 149 -14.34 2.37 -4.88
N GLN A 150 -14.82 3.39 -4.16
CA GLN A 150 -14.90 3.35 -2.70
C GLN A 150 -15.96 2.38 -2.21
N ILE A 151 -17.13 2.35 -2.85
CA ILE A 151 -18.19 1.38 -2.55
C ILE A 151 -17.65 -0.05 -2.69
N ARG A 152 -17.01 -0.38 -3.82
CA ARG A 152 -16.41 -1.69 -4.04
C ARG A 152 -15.38 -2.04 -2.98
N ARG A 153 -14.46 -1.12 -2.62
CA ARG A 153 -13.48 -1.30 -1.54
C ARG A 153 -14.16 -1.61 -0.20
N ALA A 154 -15.17 -0.82 0.17
CA ALA A 154 -15.90 -0.98 1.42
C ALA A 154 -16.63 -2.33 1.49
N ILE A 155 -17.24 -2.76 0.40
CA ILE A 155 -17.98 -4.03 0.38
C ILE A 155 -17.04 -5.24 0.40
N VAL A 156 -15.94 -5.21 -0.35
CA VAL A 156 -14.92 -6.27 -0.28
C VAL A 156 -14.32 -6.35 1.13
N TRP A 157 -14.01 -5.20 1.75
CA TRP A 157 -13.57 -5.14 3.14
C TRP A 157 -14.63 -5.73 4.09
N LEU A 158 -15.93 -5.37 3.94
CA LEU A 158 -17.01 -5.88 4.77
C LEU A 158 -17.18 -7.40 4.65
N CYS A 159 -16.98 -7.96 3.45
CA CYS A 159 -16.95 -9.41 3.25
C CYS A 159 -15.84 -10.07 4.07
N GLY A 160 -14.66 -9.47 4.11
CA GLY A 160 -13.54 -9.95 4.92
C GLY A 160 -13.84 -9.90 6.42
N GLN A 161 -14.50 -8.82 6.89
CA GLN A 161 -14.85 -8.67 8.31
C GLN A 161 -15.93 -9.63 8.77
N THR A 162 -16.91 -9.91 7.89
CA THR A 162 -18.09 -10.74 8.25
C THR A 162 -17.92 -12.22 7.87
N GLY A 163 -16.96 -12.55 7.02
CA GLY A 163 -16.81 -13.88 6.41
C GLY A 163 -17.94 -14.25 5.46
N LYS A 164 -18.77 -13.27 5.02
CA LYS A 164 -19.92 -13.49 4.15
C LYS A 164 -19.61 -13.11 2.70
N PRO A 165 -20.11 -13.86 1.71
CA PRO A 165 -20.05 -13.43 0.32
C PRO A 165 -20.94 -12.20 0.09
N ILE A 166 -20.62 -11.39 -0.92
CA ILE A 166 -21.27 -10.11 -1.21
C ILE A 166 -22.80 -10.21 -1.18
N LEU A 167 -23.39 -11.15 -1.92
CA LEU A 167 -24.85 -11.30 -2.02
C LEU A 167 -25.53 -11.78 -0.73
N LYS A 168 -24.79 -12.12 0.31
CA LYS A 168 -25.31 -12.51 1.63
C LYS A 168 -25.16 -11.43 2.70
N LEU A 169 -24.57 -10.30 2.37
CA LEU A 169 -24.48 -9.15 3.28
C LEU A 169 -25.88 -8.56 3.48
N THR A 170 -26.19 -8.20 4.71
CA THR A 170 -27.51 -7.67 5.12
C THR A 170 -27.38 -6.21 5.57
N ASN A 171 -28.53 -5.50 5.69
CA ASN A 171 -28.54 -4.15 6.25
C ASN A 171 -27.89 -4.09 7.63
N LYS A 172 -28.06 -5.14 8.44
CA LYS A 172 -27.45 -5.24 9.76
C LYS A 172 -25.91 -5.28 9.66
N ASP A 173 -25.35 -6.06 8.74
CA ASP A 173 -23.91 -6.12 8.55
C ASP A 173 -23.34 -4.73 8.20
N TYR A 174 -24.00 -4.01 7.32
CA TYR A 174 -23.59 -2.64 6.96
C TYR A 174 -23.63 -1.69 8.16
N THR A 175 -24.71 -1.76 8.93
CA THR A 175 -24.89 -0.87 10.10
C THR A 175 -23.90 -1.19 11.20
N ASP A 176 -23.70 -2.47 11.53
CA ASP A 176 -22.79 -2.90 12.58
C ASP A 176 -21.32 -2.53 12.28
N TRP A 177 -20.98 -2.39 10.99
CA TRP A 177 -19.61 -2.07 10.54
C TRP A 177 -19.45 -0.63 10.01
N GLY A 178 -20.38 0.26 10.32
CA GLY A 178 -20.27 1.69 10.04
C GLY A 178 -20.54 2.10 8.59
N LEU A 179 -21.17 1.23 7.78
CA LEU A 179 -21.54 1.49 6.39
C LEU A 179 -23.03 1.81 6.22
N GLY A 180 -23.73 2.20 7.30
CA GLY A 180 -25.17 2.50 7.28
C GLY A 180 -25.54 3.61 6.29
N GLU A 181 -24.62 4.54 6.01
CA GLU A 181 -24.82 5.59 5.01
C GLU A 181 -25.09 5.00 3.60
N LEU A 182 -24.39 3.93 3.21
CA LEU A 182 -24.65 3.26 1.93
C LEU A 182 -26.08 2.67 1.87
N VAL A 183 -26.56 2.12 2.99
CA VAL A 183 -27.95 1.63 3.04
C VAL A 183 -28.95 2.76 2.88
N ALA A 184 -28.66 3.92 3.49
CA ALA A 184 -29.53 5.10 3.36
C ALA A 184 -29.51 5.67 1.92
N LEU A 185 -28.35 5.73 1.27
CA LEU A 185 -28.20 6.27 -0.08
C LEU A 185 -28.81 5.34 -1.15
N TYR A 186 -28.66 4.04 -1.02
CA TYR A 186 -29.09 3.06 -2.01
C TYR A 186 -30.40 2.32 -1.66
N GLY A 187 -30.99 2.65 -0.50
CA GLY A 187 -32.24 2.10 -0.01
C GLY A 187 -32.12 0.71 0.65
N SER A 188 -31.11 -0.09 0.30
CA SER A 188 -30.87 -1.39 0.94
C SER A 188 -29.46 -1.90 0.67
N ALA A 189 -28.95 -2.77 1.56
CA ALA A 189 -27.72 -3.53 1.33
C ALA A 189 -27.81 -4.38 0.05
N TYR A 190 -29.00 -4.94 -0.25
CA TYR A 190 -29.21 -5.74 -1.44
C TYR A 190 -28.88 -4.97 -2.72
N ASN A 191 -29.33 -3.73 -2.84
CA ASN A 191 -29.06 -2.91 -4.02
C ASN A 191 -27.55 -2.65 -4.21
N VAL A 192 -26.85 -2.33 -3.13
CA VAL A 192 -25.39 -2.15 -3.16
C VAL A 192 -24.68 -3.46 -3.50
N ASN A 193 -25.12 -4.57 -2.90
CA ASN A 193 -24.57 -5.90 -3.16
C ASN A 193 -24.68 -6.27 -4.65
N ILE A 194 -25.83 -6.06 -5.27
CA ILE A 194 -26.07 -6.34 -6.70
C ILE A 194 -25.14 -5.47 -7.56
N GLN A 195 -25.05 -4.18 -7.27
CA GLN A 195 -24.17 -3.28 -8.03
C GLN A 195 -22.71 -3.76 -7.97
N VAL A 196 -22.18 -3.98 -6.77
CA VAL A 196 -20.79 -4.41 -6.61
C VAL A 196 -20.54 -5.80 -7.18
N PHE A 197 -21.49 -6.72 -7.00
CA PHE A 197 -21.37 -8.06 -7.58
C PHE A 197 -21.33 -8.00 -9.11
N ASN A 198 -22.19 -7.18 -9.74
CA ASN A 198 -22.16 -6.99 -11.19
C ASN A 198 -20.83 -6.42 -11.68
N GLU A 199 -20.28 -5.42 -11.01
CA GLU A 199 -18.97 -4.88 -11.35
C GLU A 199 -17.88 -5.95 -11.27
N LEU A 200 -17.88 -6.78 -10.23
CA LEU A 200 -16.86 -7.80 -10.00
C LEU A 200 -17.00 -9.03 -10.90
N GLN A 201 -18.22 -9.48 -11.17
CA GLN A 201 -18.42 -10.62 -12.06
C GLN A 201 -18.03 -10.29 -13.51
N HIS A 202 -18.07 -9.02 -13.89
CA HIS A 202 -17.58 -8.54 -15.17
C HIS A 202 -16.05 -8.33 -15.19
N THR A 203 -15.33 -8.81 -14.20
CA THR A 203 -13.87 -8.97 -14.27
C THR A 203 -13.50 -10.25 -15.05
N ILE A 204 -12.24 -10.44 -15.35
CA ILE A 204 -11.61 -11.37 -16.32
C ILE A 204 -12.34 -12.66 -16.69
N THR A 205 -13.13 -13.28 -15.81
CA THR A 205 -13.68 -14.64 -16.02
C THR A 205 -15.21 -14.69 -16.16
N GLY A 206 -15.89 -13.54 -16.20
CA GLY A 206 -17.35 -13.51 -16.34
C GLY A 206 -17.80 -13.67 -17.80
N TRP A 207 -18.92 -14.35 -18.03
CA TRP A 207 -19.58 -14.36 -19.33
C TRP A 207 -20.18 -12.98 -19.60
N PRO A 208 -19.82 -12.30 -20.71
CA PRO A 208 -20.27 -10.92 -20.98
C PRO A 208 -21.78 -10.78 -21.13
N GLY A 209 -22.47 -11.84 -21.49
CA GLY A 209 -23.92 -11.89 -21.69
C GLY A 209 -24.63 -12.96 -20.84
N GLY A 210 -23.99 -13.39 -19.74
CA GLY A 210 -24.48 -14.54 -18.98
C GLY A 210 -24.07 -15.88 -19.61
N LYS A 211 -24.25 -16.98 -18.88
CA LYS A 211 -23.95 -18.31 -19.39
C LYS A 211 -24.97 -18.67 -20.50
N PRO A 212 -24.51 -19.13 -21.68
CA PRO A 212 -25.43 -19.55 -22.73
C PRO A 212 -26.46 -20.54 -22.22
N ASN A 213 -27.73 -20.34 -22.60
CA ASN A 213 -28.87 -21.17 -22.22
C ASN A 213 -29.17 -21.24 -20.71
N ALA A 214 -28.69 -20.32 -19.90
CA ALA A 214 -29.07 -20.18 -18.50
C ALA A 214 -30.34 -19.36 -18.39
N ASP A 215 -31.28 -19.78 -17.54
CA ASP A 215 -32.41 -18.94 -17.14
C ASP A 215 -31.91 -17.88 -16.11
N ASP A 216 -31.75 -16.67 -16.58
CA ASP A 216 -31.28 -15.55 -15.80
C ASP A 216 -32.40 -14.55 -15.45
N THR A 217 -33.66 -14.89 -15.69
CA THR A 217 -34.82 -14.00 -15.45
C THR A 217 -34.93 -13.56 -14.00
N SER A 218 -34.50 -14.41 -13.06
CA SER A 218 -34.48 -14.11 -11.62
C SER A 218 -33.10 -13.54 -11.13
N ARG A 219 -32.18 -13.24 -12.04
CA ARG A 219 -30.80 -12.83 -11.72
C ARG A 219 -30.42 -11.53 -12.40
N PRO A 220 -30.90 -10.39 -11.87
CA PRO A 220 -30.65 -9.08 -12.46
C PRO A 220 -29.15 -8.74 -12.55
N GLU A 221 -28.32 -9.39 -11.74
CA GLU A 221 -26.87 -9.25 -11.77
C GLU A 221 -26.20 -9.72 -13.06
N ARG A 222 -26.94 -10.44 -13.93
CA ARG A 222 -26.44 -10.94 -15.22
C ARG A 222 -27.03 -10.23 -16.43
N ALA A 223 -27.90 -9.27 -16.21
CA ALA A 223 -28.77 -8.70 -17.26
C ALA A 223 -28.04 -7.91 -18.35
N THR A 224 -26.80 -7.43 -18.11
CA THR A 224 -26.09 -6.57 -19.06
C THR A 224 -24.81 -7.22 -19.55
N PRO A 225 -24.71 -7.52 -20.87
CA PRO A 225 -23.46 -7.98 -21.48
C PRO A 225 -22.35 -6.95 -21.29
N TYR A 226 -21.17 -7.41 -20.87
CA TYR A 226 -20.00 -6.54 -20.67
C TYR A 226 -18.73 -7.17 -21.25
N PRO A 227 -18.58 -7.22 -22.61
CA PRO A 227 -17.36 -7.70 -23.23
C PRO A 227 -16.17 -6.80 -22.86
N LYS A 228 -15.03 -7.43 -22.58
CA LYS A 228 -13.79 -6.73 -22.21
C LYS A 228 -12.82 -6.74 -23.37
N ARG A 229 -11.99 -5.72 -23.44
CA ARG A 229 -10.75 -5.75 -24.22
C ARG A 229 -9.64 -6.28 -23.32
N VAL A 230 -9.03 -7.35 -23.75
CA VAL A 230 -7.98 -8.07 -23.00
C VAL A 230 -6.71 -8.08 -23.87
N ILE A 231 -5.58 -7.77 -23.28
CA ILE A 231 -4.28 -7.97 -23.88
C ILE A 231 -3.53 -9.05 -23.12
N ILE A 232 -2.96 -10.00 -23.82
CA ILE A 232 -2.11 -11.06 -23.31
C ILE A 232 -0.69 -10.73 -23.76
N PHE A 233 0.20 -10.49 -22.80
CA PHE A 233 1.61 -10.32 -23.09
C PHE A 233 2.28 -11.70 -23.16
N SER A 234 2.87 -12.02 -24.30
CA SER A 234 3.57 -13.27 -24.53
C SER A 234 5.05 -12.97 -24.76
N PRO A 235 5.96 -13.38 -23.87
CA PRO A 235 7.39 -13.15 -24.03
C PRO A 235 7.93 -13.71 -25.36
N HIS A 236 7.48 -14.91 -25.74
CA HIS A 236 7.80 -15.55 -27.00
C HIS A 236 6.52 -15.98 -27.73
N PRO A 237 6.56 -16.18 -29.06
CA PRO A 237 5.40 -16.62 -29.85
C PRO A 237 5.02 -18.08 -29.56
N ASP A 238 4.46 -18.42 -28.46
CA ASP A 238 3.88 -19.69 -28.03
C ASP A 238 3.50 -19.69 -26.55
N ASP A 239 4.09 -18.79 -25.74
CA ASP A 239 3.86 -18.70 -24.30
C ASP A 239 2.39 -18.39 -23.96
N ASP A 240 1.69 -17.66 -24.80
CA ASP A 240 0.26 -17.38 -24.68
C ASP A 240 -0.59 -18.67 -24.77
N VAL A 241 -0.15 -19.65 -25.54
CA VAL A 241 -0.82 -20.95 -25.68
C VAL A 241 -0.34 -21.94 -24.61
N ILE A 242 0.98 -22.08 -24.44
CA ILE A 242 1.58 -23.06 -23.52
C ILE A 242 1.23 -22.71 -22.07
N SER A 243 1.40 -21.44 -21.68
CA SER A 243 1.23 -21.03 -20.28
C SER A 243 -0.19 -20.73 -19.92
N MET A 244 -1.03 -20.20 -20.83
CA MET A 244 -2.38 -19.77 -20.52
C MET A 244 -3.43 -20.03 -21.62
N GLY A 245 -3.18 -20.95 -22.52
CA GLY A 245 -4.09 -21.26 -23.64
C GLY A 245 -5.50 -21.60 -23.22
N GLY A 246 -5.68 -22.27 -22.09
CA GLY A 246 -7.02 -22.55 -21.53
C GLY A 246 -7.77 -21.27 -21.15
N THR A 247 -7.11 -20.28 -20.55
CA THR A 247 -7.67 -18.96 -20.23
C THR A 247 -7.92 -18.16 -21.49
N PHE A 248 -6.98 -18.16 -22.42
CA PHE A 248 -7.08 -17.48 -23.71
C PHE A 248 -8.32 -17.97 -24.48
N LYS A 249 -8.41 -19.29 -24.69
CA LYS A 249 -9.56 -19.92 -25.36
C LYS A 249 -10.89 -19.52 -24.66
N ARG A 250 -10.93 -19.58 -23.34
CA ARG A 250 -12.13 -19.24 -22.57
C ARG A 250 -12.54 -17.78 -22.76
N LEU A 251 -11.62 -16.85 -22.79
CA LEU A 251 -11.89 -15.43 -23.03
C LEU A 251 -12.50 -15.23 -24.43
N VAL A 252 -11.93 -15.88 -25.45
CA VAL A 252 -12.46 -15.83 -26.83
C VAL A 252 -13.85 -16.46 -26.91
N ASP A 253 -14.05 -17.67 -26.35
CA ASP A 253 -15.33 -18.35 -26.31
C ASP A 253 -16.43 -17.55 -25.61
N GLN A 254 -16.03 -16.74 -24.64
CA GLN A 254 -16.94 -15.85 -23.89
C GLN A 254 -17.26 -14.54 -24.64
N GLY A 255 -16.65 -14.30 -25.79
CA GLY A 255 -16.91 -13.12 -26.63
C GLY A 255 -16.20 -11.85 -26.16
N HIS A 256 -15.09 -11.99 -25.45
CA HIS A 256 -14.19 -10.87 -25.17
C HIS A 256 -13.34 -10.52 -26.40
N ASP A 257 -12.94 -9.27 -26.52
CA ASP A 257 -11.99 -8.77 -27.54
C ASP A 257 -10.57 -9.00 -27.02
N VAL A 258 -9.92 -10.06 -27.53
CA VAL A 258 -8.63 -10.55 -27.03
C VAL A 258 -7.52 -10.27 -28.02
N HIS A 259 -6.49 -9.59 -27.56
CA HIS A 259 -5.28 -9.27 -28.30
C HIS A 259 -4.07 -9.96 -27.67
N VAL A 260 -3.17 -10.47 -28.50
CA VAL A 260 -1.88 -11.00 -28.04
C VAL A 260 -0.78 -10.05 -28.47
N ALA A 261 0.08 -9.67 -27.53
CA ALA A 261 1.27 -8.87 -27.77
C ALA A 261 2.52 -9.72 -27.56
N TYR A 262 3.19 -10.08 -28.63
CA TYR A 262 4.48 -10.75 -28.55
C TYR A 262 5.58 -9.75 -28.25
N GLU A 263 6.35 -10.01 -27.22
CA GLU A 263 7.44 -9.12 -26.78
C GLU A 263 8.71 -9.37 -27.59
N THR A 264 8.88 -10.59 -28.12
CA THR A 264 10.01 -10.97 -28.99
C THR A 264 9.53 -11.69 -30.24
N SER A 265 10.36 -11.74 -31.27
CA SER A 265 10.09 -12.49 -32.51
C SER A 265 10.29 -14.01 -32.38
N GLY A 266 10.85 -14.45 -31.24
CA GLY A 266 11.19 -15.89 -31.05
C GLY A 266 12.39 -16.39 -31.84
N ASN A 267 13.07 -15.54 -32.60
CA ASN A 267 14.16 -15.90 -33.51
C ASN A 267 15.44 -16.41 -32.80
N ILE A 268 15.51 -16.27 -31.47
CA ILE A 268 16.65 -16.75 -30.67
C ILE A 268 16.29 -18.06 -29.92
N ALA A 269 15.02 -18.47 -29.91
CA ALA A 269 14.55 -19.64 -29.18
C ALA A 269 15.10 -20.95 -29.70
N VAL A 270 15.35 -21.05 -31.01
CA VAL A 270 15.96 -22.23 -31.70
C VAL A 270 17.07 -21.73 -32.58
N GLY A 271 18.26 -22.29 -32.43
CA GLY A 271 19.40 -21.98 -33.31
C GLY A 271 19.19 -22.49 -34.73
N ASP A 272 19.73 -21.79 -35.72
CA ASP A 272 19.61 -22.18 -37.15
C ASP A 272 20.12 -23.59 -37.39
N GLU A 273 21.14 -24.03 -36.63
CA GLU A 273 21.69 -25.40 -36.72
C GLU A 273 20.71 -26.48 -36.24
N ASP A 274 19.84 -26.16 -35.27
CA ASP A 274 18.84 -27.09 -34.76
C ASP A 274 17.65 -27.23 -35.72
N MET A 275 17.37 -26.21 -36.53
CA MET A 275 16.33 -26.23 -37.55
C MET A 275 16.73 -26.99 -38.80
N MET A 276 18.05 -27.22 -39.00
CA MET A 276 18.57 -27.92 -40.17
C MET A 276 18.83 -29.42 -39.92
N ARG A 277 18.60 -29.92 -38.74
CA ARG A 277 18.68 -31.33 -38.34
C ARG A 277 17.30 -31.99 -38.40
#